data_5edaaa3bf5259a0a4831bfe71e078f5c
#
_entry.id   5edaaa3bf5259a0a4831bfe71e078f5c
#
_cell.length_a   1.000
_cell.length_b   1.000
_cell.length_c   1.000
_cell.angle_alpha   90.00
_cell.angle_beta   90.00
_cell.angle_gamma   90.00
#
_symmetry.space_group_name_H-M   'P 1'
#
loop_
_entity.id
_entity.type
_entity.pdbx_description
1 polymer ?
#
loop_
_entity_poly.entity_id
_entity_poly.type
_entity_poly.pdbx_seq_one_letter_code
_entity_poly.pdbx_strand_id
1 'polypeptide(L)'
;MASTNALFTGLSGLNANSRLIDVIGNNISNVNTTAYKSNRVMFGSMFNRTFSIGSAPGVNTGGTNPGQVGLGVQAAGTQRNFGNGAINATGDSRDMAIEGEGFFVVQRAGGEQVYTRAGSFRPNSRNELVTLTGERLMGYGVDARFNLDKSAISPVSIPLGSLTIAEPTTLAALQGNLNKNGSLPTHGASVSLRASAGSGLGVITGASPAPSGANLVETSTRLVDIDDPAIAGTTTSLFTAGQTLRITGAQKGLTGVNAKNLPDSELAITSTTTMQDLMDFLQNAYGIVPGQTNPDGATTGITLDPATGVVSIVGNTGSLNDITLNPANMQLLDASGNQVQSSLFSTTKAASADGESVRTSFVAYDSLGTPVNINIGFSLESTPGGTGSNWRWYAESGNPYSGSINLGTGTISFGTSGALLTTTPLSISVSRAGTGAITPLTFDISLSSGSGGVTAFANTSGNSNLQAQQVDGAAIGTLQSFAVGDDGIITGAFTNGLSRTLGQVVLAKFSNPEGLVDLGGNLYRVGPNSGTAGIASPLDLGTGKIVGGALELSNVDLGSEFLGLILAQTGYSASTRVIRTTDDLFQQLLSLGR
;
A
#
# COMPACT_ATOMS: atom_id res chain seq x y z
N MET A 1 27.41 -82.27 3.15
CA MET A 1 27.87 -81.05 2.46
C MET A 1 27.54 -79.88 3.33
N ALA A 2 28.56 -79.31 3.98
CA ALA A 2 28.35 -78.01 4.63
C ALA A 2 27.80 -77.07 3.60
N SER A 3 26.68 -76.50 3.87
CA SER A 3 25.87 -75.84 2.85
C SER A 3 26.49 -74.48 2.52
N THR A 4 26.97 -74.30 1.32
CA THR A 4 27.36 -72.97 0.75
C THR A 4 26.27 -71.92 0.93
N ASN A 5 25.02 -72.37 1.16
CA ASN A 5 23.90 -71.50 1.44
C ASN A 5 24.10 -70.65 2.73
N ALA A 6 24.76 -71.19 3.76
CA ALA A 6 25.04 -70.46 4.99
C ALA A 6 26.01 -69.28 4.76
N LEU A 7 27.02 -69.50 3.88
CA LEU A 7 27.91 -68.41 3.47
C LEU A 7 27.20 -67.32 2.70
N PHE A 8 26.33 -67.68 1.74
CA PHE A 8 25.53 -66.70 0.98
C PHE A 8 24.54 -65.96 1.89
N THR A 9 23.88 -66.66 2.82
CA THR A 9 22.97 -66.05 3.81
C THR A 9 23.72 -65.10 4.74
N GLY A 10 24.90 -65.49 5.23
CA GLY A 10 25.76 -64.63 6.04
C GLY A 10 26.23 -63.37 5.27
N LEU A 11 26.68 -63.55 4.01
CA LEU A 11 27.12 -62.45 3.17
C LEU A 11 25.99 -61.52 2.82
N SER A 12 24.81 -62.02 2.50
CA SER A 12 23.63 -61.19 2.22
C SER A 12 23.20 -60.37 3.45
N GLY A 13 23.22 -60.97 4.66
CA GLY A 13 22.95 -60.27 5.90
C GLY A 13 23.98 -59.22 6.25
N LEU A 14 25.27 -59.48 5.96
CA LEU A 14 26.36 -58.52 6.13
C LEU A 14 26.17 -57.30 5.22
N ASN A 15 25.92 -57.53 3.93
CA ASN A 15 25.65 -56.44 2.96
C ASN A 15 24.40 -55.63 3.33
N ALA A 16 23.34 -56.29 3.78
CA ALA A 16 22.10 -55.62 4.17
C ALA A 16 22.31 -54.70 5.39
N ASN A 17 23.01 -55.22 6.45
CA ASN A 17 23.32 -54.43 7.64
C ASN A 17 24.31 -53.28 7.34
N SER A 18 25.31 -53.51 6.44
CA SER A 18 26.21 -52.42 5.99
C SER A 18 25.43 -51.27 5.37
N ARG A 19 24.50 -51.54 4.43
CA ARG A 19 23.64 -50.49 3.82
C ARG A 19 22.76 -49.82 4.88
N LEU A 20 22.27 -50.55 5.88
CA LEU A 20 21.51 -49.95 6.97
C LEU A 20 22.36 -48.97 7.76
N ILE A 21 23.61 -49.35 8.12
CA ILE A 21 24.56 -48.48 8.82
C ILE A 21 24.84 -47.20 7.98
N ASP A 22 25.03 -47.34 6.67
CA ASP A 22 25.26 -46.19 5.78
C ASP A 22 24.08 -45.20 5.78
N VAL A 23 22.84 -45.71 5.72
CA VAL A 23 21.64 -44.87 5.73
C VAL A 23 21.44 -44.20 7.07
N ILE A 24 21.60 -44.94 8.19
CA ILE A 24 21.53 -44.38 9.54
C ILE A 24 22.61 -43.33 9.76
N GLY A 25 23.84 -43.58 9.31
CA GLY A 25 24.94 -42.62 9.39
C GLY A 25 24.64 -41.33 8.66
N ASN A 26 24.02 -41.44 7.48
CA ASN A 26 23.58 -40.27 6.69
C ASN A 26 22.45 -39.52 7.41
N ASN A 27 21.45 -40.19 8.00
CA ASN A 27 20.40 -39.56 8.78
C ASN A 27 20.98 -38.78 9.98
N ILE A 28 21.86 -39.41 10.78
CA ILE A 28 22.51 -38.78 11.93
C ILE A 28 23.31 -37.55 11.51
N SER A 29 24.06 -37.63 10.40
CA SER A 29 24.88 -36.51 9.89
C SER A 29 24.02 -35.31 9.51
N ASN A 30 22.77 -35.52 9.10
CA ASN A 30 21.84 -34.50 8.63
C ASN A 30 20.77 -34.08 9.65
N VAL A 31 20.94 -34.40 10.91
CA VAL A 31 19.96 -34.03 11.96
C VAL A 31 19.77 -32.53 12.11
N ASN A 32 20.83 -31.74 11.87
CA ASN A 32 20.79 -30.27 11.92
C ASN A 32 20.55 -29.60 10.54
N THR A 33 20.34 -30.40 9.49
CA THR A 33 20.09 -29.88 8.16
C THR A 33 18.62 -29.48 8.04
N THR A 34 18.34 -28.21 7.73
CA THR A 34 16.98 -27.67 7.55
C THR A 34 16.19 -28.48 6.53
N ALA A 35 14.99 -28.90 6.93
CA ALA A 35 14.05 -29.67 6.11
C ALA A 35 14.59 -31.00 5.54
N TYR A 36 15.63 -31.56 6.15
CA TYR A 36 16.11 -32.88 5.77
C TYR A 36 15.03 -33.94 6.10
N LYS A 37 14.88 -34.90 5.18
CA LYS A 37 13.93 -36.00 5.28
C LYS A 37 14.68 -37.32 5.45
N SER A 38 14.46 -37.99 6.58
CA SER A 38 15.12 -39.24 6.91
C SER A 38 14.83 -40.34 5.88
N ASN A 39 15.79 -41.20 5.65
CA ASN A 39 15.67 -42.39 4.82
C ASN A 39 15.64 -43.65 5.68
N ARG A 40 14.91 -44.67 5.24
CA ARG A 40 14.94 -46.01 5.81
C ARG A 40 15.23 -47.05 4.75
N VAL A 41 15.91 -48.12 5.13
CA VAL A 41 16.17 -49.28 4.26
C VAL A 41 15.00 -50.23 4.35
N MET A 42 14.49 -50.67 3.20
CA MET A 42 13.47 -51.70 3.08
C MET A 42 14.15 -53.02 2.75
N PHE A 43 13.95 -54.02 3.61
CA PHE A 43 14.48 -55.35 3.41
C PHE A 43 13.45 -56.26 2.76
N GLY A 44 13.92 -57.11 1.83
CA GLY A 44 13.14 -58.18 1.24
C GLY A 44 13.83 -59.53 1.45
N SER A 45 13.08 -60.59 1.67
CA SER A 45 13.64 -61.96 1.65
C SER A 45 14.04 -62.31 0.25
N MET A 46 15.22 -62.99 0.09
CA MET A 46 15.62 -63.60 -1.17
C MET A 46 14.79 -64.87 -1.45
N PHE A 47 15.01 -65.48 -2.61
CA PHE A 47 14.32 -66.71 -3.00
C PHE A 47 14.44 -67.79 -1.96
N ASN A 48 13.40 -68.61 -1.80
CA ASN A 48 13.42 -69.82 -0.98
C ASN A 48 13.72 -71.02 -1.86
N ARG A 49 14.62 -71.86 -1.40
CA ARG A 49 14.86 -73.19 -2.01
C ARG A 49 13.89 -74.19 -1.40
N THR A 50 13.00 -74.73 -2.23
CA THR A 50 12.05 -75.77 -1.81
C THR A 50 12.71 -77.13 -2.04
N PHE A 51 12.81 -77.94 -0.98
CA PHE A 51 13.32 -79.32 -1.04
C PHE A 51 12.20 -80.37 -0.84
N SER A 52 11.04 -79.94 -0.40
CA SER A 52 9.82 -80.75 -0.38
C SER A 52 8.62 -79.85 -0.67
N ILE A 53 7.79 -80.26 -1.65
CA ILE A 53 6.60 -79.49 -2.04
C ILE A 53 5.44 -79.69 -1.08
N GLY A 54 5.52 -80.73 -0.23
CA GLY A 54 4.43 -81.13 0.60
C GLY A 54 3.35 -81.95 -0.16
N SER A 55 2.45 -82.54 0.55
CA SER A 55 1.34 -83.33 -0.02
C SER A 55 0.01 -82.89 0.59
N ALA A 56 -1.05 -82.95 -0.22
CA ALA A 56 -2.40 -82.69 0.25
C ALA A 56 -2.88 -83.85 1.16
N PRO A 57 -3.71 -83.58 2.17
CA PRO A 57 -4.34 -84.63 2.95
C PRO A 57 -5.27 -85.46 2.09
N GLY A 58 -5.19 -86.80 2.19
CA GLY A 58 -6.06 -87.78 1.54
C GLY A 58 -6.90 -88.53 2.54
N VAL A 59 -7.76 -89.41 2.08
CA VAL A 59 -8.68 -90.20 2.97
C VAL A 59 -7.94 -91.00 4.03
N ASN A 60 -6.68 -91.38 3.75
CA ASN A 60 -5.87 -92.19 4.69
C ASN A 60 -4.47 -91.61 5.00
N THR A 61 -4.23 -90.34 4.58
CA THR A 61 -2.93 -89.66 4.82
C THR A 61 -3.12 -88.24 5.30
N GLY A 62 -2.40 -87.79 6.34
CA GLY A 62 -2.56 -86.54 7.01
C GLY A 62 -1.96 -85.33 6.28
N GLY A 63 -1.43 -85.50 5.05
CA GLY A 63 -0.74 -84.46 4.31
C GLY A 63 0.61 -84.00 4.95
N THR A 64 1.47 -83.36 4.20
CA THR A 64 2.74 -82.79 4.70
C THR A 64 2.92 -81.40 4.24
N ASN A 65 3.48 -80.54 5.10
CA ASN A 65 3.80 -79.15 4.71
C ASN A 65 5.04 -79.07 3.83
N PRO A 66 5.18 -78.06 2.96
CA PRO A 66 6.34 -77.85 2.15
C PRO A 66 7.59 -77.55 3.01
N GLY A 67 8.71 -78.17 2.68
CA GLY A 67 10.02 -77.92 3.29
C GLY A 67 10.77 -76.89 2.45
N GLN A 68 11.05 -75.71 3.04
CA GLN A 68 11.70 -74.60 2.33
C GLN A 68 12.81 -73.99 3.19
N VAL A 69 13.89 -73.54 2.55
CA VAL A 69 15.01 -72.84 3.20
C VAL A 69 15.25 -71.53 2.45
N GLY A 70 15.26 -70.39 3.18
CA GLY A 70 15.58 -69.07 2.63
C GLY A 70 17.04 -68.92 2.25
N LEU A 71 17.32 -68.14 1.19
CA LEU A 71 18.66 -67.87 0.70
C LEU A 71 19.25 -66.56 1.21
N GLY A 72 18.60 -65.91 2.18
CA GLY A 72 19.06 -64.67 2.82
C GLY A 72 18.16 -63.49 2.60
N VAL A 73 18.71 -62.28 2.77
CA VAL A 73 18.02 -60.97 2.75
C VAL A 73 18.67 -60.07 1.71
N GLN A 74 17.89 -59.24 1.07
CA GLN A 74 18.38 -58.14 0.23
C GLN A 74 17.82 -56.82 0.67
N ALA A 75 18.57 -55.70 0.46
CA ALA A 75 18.00 -54.37 0.54
C ALA A 75 17.18 -54.12 -0.73
N ALA A 76 15.85 -54.13 -0.62
CA ALA A 76 14.94 -53.99 -1.75
C ALA A 76 14.87 -52.54 -2.25
N GLY A 77 15.17 -51.58 -1.36
CA GLY A 77 15.19 -50.16 -1.71
C GLY A 77 15.38 -49.27 -0.49
N THR A 78 15.43 -47.99 -0.72
CA THR A 78 15.36 -46.97 0.34
C THR A 78 14.06 -46.20 0.19
N GLN A 79 13.43 -45.87 1.29
CA GLN A 79 12.21 -45.08 1.34
C GLN A 79 12.48 -43.85 2.15
N ARG A 80 12.10 -42.68 1.59
CA ARG A 80 12.23 -41.39 2.26
C ARG A 80 10.97 -41.08 3.04
N ASN A 81 11.13 -40.60 4.25
CA ASN A 81 10.03 -40.15 5.10
C ASN A 81 9.77 -38.66 4.86
N PHE A 82 8.71 -38.31 4.12
CA PHE A 82 8.28 -36.93 3.88
C PHE A 82 7.39 -36.36 4.97
N GLY A 83 7.24 -37.05 6.11
CA GLY A 83 6.56 -36.49 7.28
C GLY A 83 7.20 -35.17 7.74
N ASN A 84 6.40 -34.30 8.37
CA ASN A 84 6.88 -33.00 8.82
C ASN A 84 7.92 -33.13 9.94
N GLY A 85 8.95 -32.30 9.88
CA GLY A 85 9.85 -32.00 10.99
C GLY A 85 9.21 -31.01 11.97
N ALA A 86 9.85 -30.78 13.11
CA ALA A 86 9.43 -29.72 14.03
C ALA A 86 9.66 -28.34 13.38
N ILE A 87 8.72 -27.43 13.60
CA ILE A 87 8.83 -26.05 13.11
C ILE A 87 9.47 -25.20 14.20
N ASN A 88 10.55 -24.50 13.86
CA ASN A 88 11.29 -23.61 14.74
C ASN A 88 11.18 -22.17 14.26
N ALA A 89 10.66 -21.28 15.11
CA ALA A 89 10.55 -19.86 14.80
C ALA A 89 11.95 -19.20 14.80
N THR A 90 12.28 -18.50 13.71
CA THR A 90 13.55 -17.76 13.54
C THR A 90 13.37 -16.25 13.70
N GLY A 91 12.14 -15.74 13.51
CA GLY A 91 11.85 -14.31 13.51
C GLY A 91 12.32 -13.55 12.27
N ASP A 92 12.93 -14.22 11.30
CA ASP A 92 13.31 -13.62 10.00
C ASP A 92 12.16 -13.83 9.00
N SER A 93 11.54 -12.78 8.53
CA SER A 93 10.41 -12.84 7.57
C SER A 93 10.74 -13.54 6.25
N ARG A 94 12.02 -13.75 5.95
CA ARG A 94 12.51 -14.45 4.76
C ARG A 94 12.51 -15.98 4.92
N ASP A 95 12.46 -16.46 6.16
CA ASP A 95 12.39 -17.86 6.47
C ASP A 95 10.92 -18.31 6.46
N MET A 96 10.65 -19.45 5.83
CA MET A 96 9.31 -20.00 5.69
C MET A 96 9.33 -21.52 5.93
N ALA A 97 8.35 -22.02 6.64
CA ALA A 97 8.14 -23.46 6.82
C ALA A 97 6.79 -23.87 6.25
N ILE A 98 6.68 -25.12 5.80
CA ILE A 98 5.41 -25.71 5.36
C ILE A 98 4.90 -26.61 6.46
N GLU A 99 3.73 -26.30 7.02
CA GLU A 99 3.01 -27.17 7.94
C GLU A 99 1.94 -27.96 7.16
N GLY A 100 2.21 -29.24 6.95
CA GLY A 100 1.37 -30.12 6.11
C GLY A 100 2.08 -30.62 4.87
N GLU A 101 1.33 -30.99 3.84
CA GLU A 101 1.86 -31.53 2.58
C GLU A 101 2.23 -30.41 1.59
N GLY A 102 3.21 -30.65 0.73
CA GLY A 102 3.63 -29.77 -0.35
C GLY A 102 5.11 -29.45 -0.33
N PHE A 103 5.57 -28.75 -1.35
CA PHE A 103 6.96 -28.35 -1.56
C PHE A 103 6.97 -26.94 -2.09
N PHE A 104 7.93 -26.11 -1.70
CA PHE A 104 8.22 -24.86 -2.41
C PHE A 104 8.64 -25.15 -3.84
N VAL A 105 8.11 -24.40 -4.77
CA VAL A 105 8.50 -24.44 -6.18
C VAL A 105 9.66 -23.49 -6.37
N VAL A 106 10.79 -23.99 -6.83
CA VAL A 106 11.97 -23.18 -7.12
C VAL A 106 12.46 -23.45 -8.54
N GLN A 107 13.07 -22.44 -9.16
CA GLN A 107 13.54 -22.51 -10.52
C GLN A 107 15.06 -22.42 -10.59
N ARG A 108 15.68 -23.40 -11.22
CA ARG A 108 17.12 -23.43 -11.49
C ARG A 108 17.51 -22.55 -12.68
N ALA A 109 18.81 -22.28 -12.80
CA ALA A 109 19.39 -21.71 -14.00
C ALA A 109 19.04 -22.61 -15.21
N GLY A 110 18.44 -22.02 -16.26
CA GLY A 110 17.93 -22.79 -17.41
C GLY A 110 16.42 -22.99 -17.43
N GLY A 111 15.69 -22.57 -16.38
CA GLY A 111 14.23 -22.58 -16.37
C GLY A 111 13.59 -23.87 -15.81
N GLU A 112 14.39 -24.88 -15.45
CA GLU A 112 13.88 -26.13 -14.85
C GLU A 112 13.25 -25.84 -13.48
N GLN A 113 12.03 -26.33 -13.27
CA GLN A 113 11.37 -26.30 -11.97
C GLN A 113 11.81 -27.46 -11.11
N VAL A 114 12.25 -27.17 -9.90
CA VAL A 114 12.61 -28.15 -8.89
C VAL A 114 11.89 -27.80 -7.57
N TYR A 115 11.86 -28.72 -6.64
CA TYR A 115 11.01 -28.64 -5.47
C TYR A 115 11.86 -28.79 -4.21
N THR A 116 11.52 -28.04 -3.18
CA THR A 116 12.23 -28.11 -1.90
C THR A 116 11.30 -27.93 -0.71
N ARG A 117 11.71 -28.48 0.44
CA ARG A 117 11.11 -28.20 1.73
C ARG A 117 11.92 -27.18 2.53
N ALA A 118 13.16 -26.91 2.10
CA ALA A 118 14.00 -25.91 2.77
C ALA A 118 13.48 -24.50 2.44
N GLY A 119 13.03 -23.81 3.49
CA GLY A 119 12.42 -22.48 3.37
C GLY A 119 13.34 -21.33 3.79
N SER A 120 14.66 -21.54 3.84
CA SER A 120 15.62 -20.46 4.09
C SER A 120 15.94 -19.74 2.79
N PHE A 121 15.29 -18.60 2.56
CA PHE A 121 15.49 -17.79 1.34
C PHE A 121 16.26 -16.52 1.63
N ARG A 122 16.97 -16.01 0.63
CA ARG A 122 17.71 -14.75 0.72
C ARG A 122 17.49 -13.94 -0.57
N PRO A 123 17.44 -12.60 -0.49
CA PRO A 123 17.32 -11.78 -1.69
C PRO A 123 18.63 -11.77 -2.48
N ASN A 124 18.52 -11.84 -3.80
CA ASN A 124 19.62 -11.62 -4.72
C ASN A 124 19.71 -10.13 -5.14
N SER A 125 20.64 -9.77 -6.02
CA SER A 125 20.81 -8.41 -6.53
C SER A 125 19.61 -7.84 -7.31
N ARG A 126 18.65 -8.70 -7.69
CA ARG A 126 17.38 -8.31 -8.35
C ARG A 126 16.21 -8.31 -7.37
N ASN A 127 16.49 -8.41 -6.06
CA ASN A 127 15.49 -8.55 -5.01
C ASN A 127 14.60 -9.81 -5.12
N GLU A 128 15.01 -10.84 -5.92
CA GLU A 128 14.32 -12.11 -6.00
C GLU A 128 14.73 -12.98 -4.81
N LEU A 129 13.78 -13.70 -4.22
CA LEU A 129 14.07 -14.67 -3.17
C LEU A 129 14.69 -15.93 -3.78
N VAL A 130 15.88 -16.29 -3.30
CA VAL A 130 16.63 -17.46 -3.77
C VAL A 130 17.01 -18.37 -2.61
N THR A 131 17.18 -19.66 -2.90
CA THR A 131 17.76 -20.64 -1.98
C THR A 131 19.25 -20.36 -1.75
N LEU A 132 19.86 -21.05 -0.80
CA LEU A 132 21.32 -20.97 -0.57
C LEU A 132 22.14 -21.43 -1.77
N THR A 133 21.58 -22.26 -2.64
CA THR A 133 22.20 -22.80 -3.86
C THR A 133 21.87 -21.96 -5.12
N GLY A 134 21.04 -20.93 -4.98
CA GLY A 134 20.78 -19.93 -6.01
C GLY A 134 19.54 -20.18 -6.88
N GLU A 135 18.68 -21.14 -6.54
CA GLU A 135 17.39 -21.34 -7.19
C GLU A 135 16.39 -20.28 -6.76
N ARG A 136 15.62 -19.74 -7.70
CA ARG A 136 14.63 -18.67 -7.46
C ARG A 136 13.32 -19.25 -6.95
N LEU A 137 12.80 -18.72 -5.86
CA LEU A 137 11.47 -19.05 -5.35
C LEU A 137 10.40 -18.58 -6.34
N MET A 138 9.46 -19.45 -6.68
CA MET A 138 8.37 -19.16 -7.60
C MET A 138 7.08 -18.88 -6.83
N GLY A 139 6.26 -17.99 -7.40
CA GLY A 139 4.99 -17.58 -6.83
C GLY A 139 4.10 -16.86 -7.84
N TYR A 140 2.94 -16.42 -7.41
CA TYR A 140 2.11 -15.51 -8.17
C TYR A 140 2.56 -14.06 -7.92
N GLY A 141 2.69 -13.29 -9.00
CA GLY A 141 3.00 -11.87 -8.94
C GLY A 141 1.76 -11.02 -8.65
N VAL A 142 1.95 -9.70 -8.74
CA VAL A 142 0.86 -8.72 -8.63
C VAL A 142 0.83 -7.81 -9.86
N ASP A 143 -0.36 -7.29 -10.16
CA ASP A 143 -0.54 -6.25 -11.16
C ASP A 143 -0.08 -4.86 -10.65
N ALA A 144 -0.20 -3.82 -11.48
CA ALA A 144 0.15 -2.44 -11.12
C ALA A 144 -0.70 -1.86 -9.96
N ARG A 145 -1.79 -2.53 -9.59
CA ARG A 145 -2.67 -2.16 -8.48
C ARG A 145 -2.50 -3.05 -7.25
N PHE A 146 -1.44 -3.87 -7.22
CA PHE A 146 -1.15 -4.83 -6.15
C PHE A 146 -2.22 -5.93 -5.96
N ASN A 147 -3.02 -6.24 -6.99
CA ASN A 147 -3.89 -7.41 -7.01
C ASN A 147 -3.11 -8.63 -7.48
N LEU A 148 -3.36 -9.78 -6.87
CA LEU A 148 -2.70 -11.03 -7.24
C LEU A 148 -3.06 -11.44 -8.68
N ASP A 149 -2.02 -11.68 -9.49
CA ASP A 149 -2.12 -12.25 -10.83
C ASP A 149 -1.81 -13.75 -10.79
N LYS A 150 -2.85 -14.57 -10.82
CA LYS A 150 -2.73 -16.04 -10.81
C LYS A 150 -2.61 -16.67 -12.20
N SER A 151 -2.43 -15.87 -13.25
CA SER A 151 -2.35 -16.36 -14.64
C SER A 151 -1.05 -17.14 -14.91
N ALA A 152 0.05 -16.76 -14.26
CA ALA A 152 1.34 -17.39 -14.42
C ALA A 152 2.16 -17.32 -13.12
N ILE A 153 3.02 -18.33 -12.92
CA ILE A 153 4.00 -18.29 -11.84
C ILE A 153 5.27 -17.58 -12.31
N SER A 154 5.80 -16.73 -11.46
CA SER A 154 7.01 -15.92 -11.70
C SER A 154 7.93 -15.95 -10.48
N PRO A 155 9.20 -15.57 -10.62
CA PRO A 155 10.08 -15.41 -9.46
C PRO A 155 9.52 -14.38 -8.48
N VAL A 156 9.49 -14.73 -7.20
CA VAL A 156 9.03 -13.82 -6.12
C VAL A 156 10.10 -12.76 -5.89
N SER A 157 9.74 -11.49 -6.11
CA SER A 157 10.62 -10.33 -5.92
C SER A 157 10.10 -9.43 -4.81
N ILE A 158 10.99 -9.04 -3.88
CA ILE A 158 10.66 -8.17 -2.74
C ILE A 158 11.67 -7.03 -2.69
N PRO A 159 11.41 -5.91 -3.37
CA PRO A 159 12.36 -4.79 -3.49
C PRO A 159 12.36 -3.90 -2.24
N LEU A 160 12.88 -4.41 -1.12
CA LEU A 160 13.02 -3.68 0.13
C LEU A 160 13.82 -2.38 -0.05
N GLY A 161 13.29 -1.28 0.48
CA GLY A 161 13.92 0.04 0.45
C GLY A 161 13.90 0.75 -0.91
N SER A 162 13.47 0.10 -2.00
CA SER A 162 13.42 0.70 -3.34
C SER A 162 12.01 0.82 -3.92
N LEU A 163 11.07 -0.04 -3.52
CA LEU A 163 9.68 0.08 -3.97
C LEU A 163 9.02 1.24 -3.24
N THR A 164 8.53 2.20 -3.99
CA THR A 164 7.82 3.37 -3.48
C THR A 164 6.37 3.36 -3.94
N ILE A 165 5.48 3.73 -3.03
CA ILE A 165 4.05 3.90 -3.34
C ILE A 165 3.54 5.21 -2.74
N ALA A 166 2.58 5.80 -3.43
CA ALA A 166 1.77 6.90 -2.94
C ALA A 166 0.30 6.57 -3.25
N GLU A 167 -0.61 7.12 -2.48
CA GLU A 167 -2.03 6.92 -2.72
C GLU A 167 -2.76 8.25 -2.76
N PRO A 168 -3.42 8.60 -3.88
CA PRO A 168 -4.20 9.83 -3.98
C PRO A 168 -5.39 9.75 -3.03
N THR A 169 -5.72 10.87 -2.43
CA THR A 169 -6.93 11.00 -1.61
C THR A 169 -8.16 10.85 -2.49
N THR A 170 -9.08 9.98 -2.11
CA THR A 170 -10.39 9.81 -2.74
C THR A 170 -11.54 10.15 -1.81
N LEU A 171 -11.32 10.06 -0.50
CA LEU A 171 -12.31 10.35 0.52
C LEU A 171 -11.67 11.04 1.73
N ALA A 172 -12.33 12.11 2.22
CA ALA A 172 -12.05 12.71 3.52
C ALA A 172 -13.32 12.69 4.37
N ALA A 173 -13.24 12.22 5.61
CA ALA A 173 -14.36 12.21 6.53
C ALA A 173 -14.22 13.31 7.58
N LEU A 174 -15.29 14.06 7.81
CA LEU A 174 -15.37 15.08 8.84
C LEU A 174 -16.31 14.65 9.96
N GLN A 175 -16.01 15.12 11.18
CA GLN A 175 -16.87 14.95 12.36
C GLN A 175 -16.93 16.24 13.17
N GLY A 176 -18.02 16.42 13.89
CA GLY A 176 -18.19 17.57 14.78
C GLY A 176 -19.64 18.00 14.94
N ASN A 177 -19.81 19.19 15.51
CA ASN A 177 -21.12 19.78 15.68
C ASN A 177 -21.14 21.22 15.17
N LEU A 178 -22.08 21.52 14.30
CA LEU A 178 -22.40 22.86 13.81
C LEU A 178 -23.49 23.44 14.70
N ASN A 179 -23.21 24.54 15.42
CA ASN A 179 -24.15 25.10 16.37
C ASN A 179 -25.33 25.83 15.68
N LYS A 180 -26.50 25.19 15.63
CA LYS A 180 -27.69 25.79 15.01
C LYS A 180 -28.21 27.07 15.68
N ASN A 181 -27.79 27.33 16.92
CA ASN A 181 -28.16 28.54 17.67
C ASN A 181 -27.10 29.65 17.52
N GLY A 182 -26.12 29.47 16.62
CA GLY A 182 -25.18 30.53 16.29
C GLY A 182 -25.86 31.76 15.69
N SER A 183 -25.14 32.87 15.65
CA SER A 183 -25.64 34.10 15.04
C SER A 183 -25.87 33.92 13.53
N LEU A 184 -27.03 34.32 13.06
CA LEU A 184 -27.29 34.37 11.63
C LEU A 184 -26.46 35.50 10.99
N PRO A 185 -25.97 35.34 9.77
CA PRO A 185 -25.27 36.39 9.05
C PRO A 185 -26.25 37.51 8.70
N THR A 186 -25.76 38.74 8.74
CA THR A 186 -26.51 39.92 8.27
C THR A 186 -25.92 40.49 6.99
N HIS A 187 -24.60 40.39 6.81
CA HIS A 187 -23.87 40.84 5.64
C HIS A 187 -22.55 40.06 5.43
N GLY A 188 -22.00 40.12 4.22
CA GLY A 188 -20.63 39.75 3.95
C GLY A 188 -19.64 40.91 4.18
N ALA A 189 -18.34 40.63 4.06
CA ALA A 189 -17.36 41.71 4.09
C ALA A 189 -17.59 42.67 2.90
N SER A 190 -17.58 43.97 3.17
CA SER A 190 -17.68 44.99 2.12
C SER A 190 -16.46 45.90 2.16
N VAL A 191 -15.69 45.89 1.08
CA VAL A 191 -14.45 46.65 0.96
C VAL A 191 -14.47 47.40 -0.38
N SER A 192 -14.18 48.69 -0.36
CA SER A 192 -13.92 49.45 -1.58
C SER A 192 -12.42 49.63 -1.82
N LEU A 193 -11.99 49.44 -3.06
CA LEU A 193 -10.63 49.64 -3.49
C LEU A 193 -10.60 50.83 -4.48
N ARG A 194 -9.68 51.76 -4.22
CA ARG A 194 -9.49 52.99 -4.95
C ARG A 194 -8.02 53.15 -5.31
N ALA A 195 -7.68 54.11 -6.14
CA ALA A 195 -6.29 54.52 -6.35
C ALA A 195 -5.65 55.03 -5.05
N SER A 196 -4.32 55.01 -4.97
CA SER A 196 -3.57 55.34 -3.74
C SER A 196 -3.86 56.74 -3.17
N ALA A 197 -4.21 57.71 -4.01
CA ALA A 197 -4.60 59.04 -3.58
C ALA A 197 -6.05 59.16 -3.07
N GLY A 198 -6.78 58.01 -2.96
CA GLY A 198 -8.17 57.96 -2.48
C GLY A 198 -9.21 58.35 -3.55
N SER A 199 -8.79 58.75 -4.74
CA SER A 199 -9.62 58.92 -5.92
C SER A 199 -9.99 57.57 -6.54
N GLY A 200 -11.02 57.51 -7.38
CA GLY A 200 -11.26 56.34 -8.22
C GLY A 200 -10.14 56.12 -9.21
N LEU A 201 -10.07 54.89 -9.75
CA LEU A 201 -9.17 54.59 -10.86
C LEU A 201 -9.56 55.43 -12.07
N GLY A 202 -8.60 56.00 -12.78
CA GLY A 202 -8.76 56.76 -14.01
C GLY A 202 -8.11 56.07 -15.19
N VAL A 203 -8.33 56.56 -16.39
CA VAL A 203 -7.73 56.07 -17.64
C VAL A 203 -6.84 57.14 -18.22
N ILE A 204 -5.65 56.75 -18.72
CA ILE A 204 -4.72 57.65 -19.38
C ILE A 204 -5.29 58.15 -20.70
N THR A 205 -4.89 59.36 -21.12
CA THR A 205 -5.25 59.91 -22.42
C THR A 205 -4.64 59.06 -23.52
N GLY A 206 -5.46 58.57 -24.45
CA GLY A 206 -5.02 57.71 -25.57
C GLY A 206 -5.13 56.22 -25.29
N ALA A 207 -5.85 55.79 -24.26
CA ALA A 207 -6.16 54.38 -23.99
C ALA A 207 -6.79 53.67 -25.19
N SER A 208 -6.50 52.38 -25.35
CA SER A 208 -7.02 51.59 -26.48
C SER A 208 -7.44 50.20 -25.98
N PRO A 209 -8.73 49.80 -26.10
CA PRO A 209 -9.81 50.55 -26.73
C PRO A 209 -10.17 51.82 -25.96
N ALA A 210 -10.61 52.84 -26.67
CA ALA A 210 -11.06 54.06 -26.03
C ALA A 210 -12.31 53.78 -25.19
N PRO A 211 -12.39 54.29 -23.95
CA PRO A 211 -13.56 54.08 -23.10
C PRO A 211 -14.80 54.75 -23.72
N SER A 212 -15.97 54.21 -23.41
CA SER A 212 -17.24 54.71 -23.95
C SER A 212 -17.63 56.12 -23.46
N GLY A 213 -16.85 56.71 -22.54
CA GLY A 213 -17.00 58.07 -22.00
C GLY A 213 -15.66 58.66 -21.57
N ALA A 214 -15.61 59.99 -21.37
CA ALA A 214 -14.38 60.66 -20.95
C ALA A 214 -13.93 60.14 -19.56
N ASN A 215 -12.75 59.53 -19.52
CA ASN A 215 -12.07 59.02 -18.32
C ASN A 215 -12.82 57.91 -17.55
N LEU A 216 -13.74 57.17 -18.21
CA LEU A 216 -14.42 56.02 -17.57
C LEU A 216 -13.53 54.76 -17.62
N VAL A 217 -13.38 54.07 -16.50
CA VAL A 217 -12.73 52.76 -16.43
C VAL A 217 -13.78 51.68 -16.63
N GLU A 218 -13.61 50.85 -17.64
CA GLU A 218 -14.48 49.70 -17.91
C GLU A 218 -13.77 48.39 -17.61
N THR A 219 -14.52 47.29 -17.48
CA THR A 219 -13.93 45.95 -17.24
C THR A 219 -13.00 45.53 -18.40
N SER A 220 -13.23 46.01 -19.60
CA SER A 220 -12.40 45.80 -20.79
C SER A 220 -11.14 46.69 -20.86
N THR A 221 -11.03 47.73 -20.00
CA THR A 221 -9.86 48.60 -19.93
C THR A 221 -8.61 47.81 -19.58
N ARG A 222 -7.54 47.95 -20.36
CA ARG A 222 -6.27 47.30 -20.08
C ARG A 222 -5.60 47.94 -18.85
N LEU A 223 -4.94 47.13 -18.02
CA LEU A 223 -4.24 47.65 -16.85
C LEU A 223 -3.15 48.64 -17.21
N VAL A 224 -2.49 48.47 -18.35
CA VAL A 224 -1.47 49.41 -18.86
C VAL A 224 -2.04 50.78 -19.25
N ASP A 225 -3.35 50.93 -19.34
CA ASP A 225 -4.06 52.19 -19.65
C ASP A 225 -4.65 52.85 -18.38
N ILE A 226 -4.44 52.27 -17.18
CA ILE A 226 -4.88 52.88 -15.91
C ILE A 226 -3.91 53.98 -15.51
N ASP A 227 -4.45 55.15 -15.20
CA ASP A 227 -3.70 56.35 -14.80
C ASP A 227 -3.05 56.18 -13.40
N ASP A 228 -1.80 56.66 -13.24
CA ASP A 228 -1.16 56.73 -11.93
C ASP A 228 -1.50 58.06 -11.24
N PRO A 229 -2.39 58.06 -10.25
CA PRO A 229 -2.83 59.30 -9.59
C PRO A 229 -1.75 59.94 -8.72
N ALA A 230 -0.64 59.26 -8.46
CA ALA A 230 0.49 59.83 -7.74
C ALA A 230 1.31 60.80 -8.59
N ILE A 231 1.12 60.76 -9.93
CA ILE A 231 1.82 61.61 -10.88
C ILE A 231 0.79 62.57 -11.52
N ALA A 232 1.06 63.87 -11.40
CA ALA A 232 0.16 64.88 -11.96
C ALA A 232 0.10 64.79 -13.49
N GLY A 233 -1.11 64.58 -14.04
CA GLY A 233 -1.37 64.43 -15.47
C GLY A 233 -1.91 63.06 -15.82
N THR A 234 -2.63 62.91 -16.91
CA THR A 234 -3.27 61.65 -17.35
C THR A 234 -2.45 60.92 -18.43
N THR A 235 -1.13 60.92 -18.30
CA THR A 235 -0.23 60.36 -19.31
C THR A 235 0.67 59.22 -18.81
N THR A 236 0.69 59.01 -17.50
CA THR A 236 1.56 57.97 -16.88
C THR A 236 0.68 56.82 -16.39
N SER A 237 0.97 55.63 -16.88
CA SER A 237 0.26 54.43 -16.49
C SER A 237 0.75 53.91 -15.13
N LEU A 238 -0.21 53.45 -14.29
CA LEU A 238 0.05 52.79 -13.02
C LEU A 238 0.76 51.44 -13.22
N PHE A 239 0.49 50.75 -14.32
CA PHE A 239 1.02 49.44 -14.64
C PHE A 239 1.77 49.43 -15.97
N THR A 240 2.86 48.65 -16.03
CA THR A 240 3.63 48.47 -17.26
C THR A 240 3.66 46.99 -17.64
N ALA A 241 3.58 46.68 -18.92
CA ALA A 241 3.69 45.30 -19.39
C ALA A 241 5.04 44.66 -18.97
N GLY A 242 5.01 43.43 -18.49
CA GLY A 242 6.14 42.71 -17.94
C GLY A 242 6.28 42.79 -16.41
N GLN A 243 5.44 43.59 -15.75
CA GLN A 243 5.34 43.60 -14.28
C GLN A 243 4.45 42.46 -13.78
N THR A 244 4.56 42.19 -12.46
CA THR A 244 3.71 41.20 -11.75
C THR A 244 3.09 41.88 -10.53
N LEU A 245 1.77 41.82 -10.41
CA LEU A 245 1.05 42.19 -9.21
C LEU A 245 1.03 40.97 -8.27
N ARG A 246 1.66 41.10 -7.09
CA ARG A 246 1.68 40.07 -6.08
C ARG A 246 0.86 40.48 -4.86
N ILE A 247 0.07 39.57 -4.33
CA ILE A 247 -0.62 39.70 -3.04
C ILE A 247 0.06 38.76 -2.07
N THR A 248 0.62 39.29 -0.98
CA THR A 248 1.29 38.52 0.08
C THR A 248 0.63 38.79 1.43
N GLY A 249 0.60 37.76 2.30
CA GLY A 249 0.05 37.93 3.64
C GLY A 249 -1.41 38.34 3.70
N ALA A 250 -2.19 38.06 2.65
CA ALA A 250 -3.63 38.24 2.65
C ALA A 250 -4.27 37.37 3.75
N GLN A 251 -5.28 37.91 4.43
CA GLN A 251 -5.94 37.21 5.53
C GLN A 251 -7.45 37.13 5.33
N LYS A 252 -8.02 36.02 5.76
CA LYS A 252 -9.45 35.76 5.78
C LYS A 252 -9.88 35.30 7.17
N GLY A 253 -10.93 35.90 7.72
CA GLY A 253 -11.43 35.71 9.09
C GLY A 253 -11.20 36.96 9.95
N LEU A 254 -11.93 37.02 11.07
CA LEU A 254 -11.82 38.15 12.02
C LEU A 254 -10.39 38.23 12.57
N THR A 255 -9.84 39.44 12.59
CA THR A 255 -8.49 39.71 13.08
C THR A 255 -8.33 39.27 14.55
N GLY A 256 -7.30 38.51 14.84
CA GLY A 256 -6.88 38.04 16.16
C GLY A 256 -6.87 36.54 16.31
N VAL A 257 -8.00 35.90 16.50
CA VAL A 257 -8.06 34.48 16.92
C VAL A 257 -8.31 33.52 15.75
N ASN A 258 -9.02 33.97 14.72
CA ASN A 258 -9.51 33.13 13.62
C ASN A 258 -9.05 33.57 12.24
N ALA A 259 -8.15 34.55 12.16
CA ALA A 259 -7.57 34.99 10.88
C ALA A 259 -6.65 33.91 10.31
N LYS A 260 -6.85 33.57 9.07
CA LYS A 260 -6.03 32.63 8.33
C LYS A 260 -5.28 33.36 7.22
N ASN A 261 -3.99 33.09 7.11
CA ASN A 261 -3.21 33.52 5.97
C ASN A 261 -3.62 32.76 4.72
N LEU A 262 -3.91 33.48 3.67
CA LEU A 262 -4.14 32.93 2.34
C LEU A 262 -2.79 32.74 1.64
N PRO A 263 -2.69 31.81 0.68
CA PRO A 263 -1.47 31.66 -0.11
C PRO A 263 -1.18 32.91 -0.94
N ASP A 264 0.11 33.17 -1.15
CA ASP A 264 0.54 34.24 -2.03
C ASP A 264 0.01 34.01 -3.45
N SER A 265 -0.45 35.07 -4.09
CA SER A 265 -1.04 35.04 -5.42
C SER A 265 -0.38 36.08 -6.32
N GLU A 266 -0.20 35.75 -7.59
CA GLU A 266 0.48 36.60 -8.57
C GLU A 266 -0.35 36.74 -9.85
N LEU A 267 -0.44 37.95 -10.37
CA LEU A 267 -1.02 38.29 -11.68
C LEU A 267 0.08 38.91 -12.56
N ALA A 268 0.45 38.21 -13.63
CA ALA A 268 1.36 38.73 -14.62
C ALA A 268 0.63 39.79 -15.48
N ILE A 269 1.21 40.98 -15.57
CA ILE A 269 0.65 42.11 -16.34
C ILE A 269 1.25 42.08 -17.75
N THR A 270 0.41 41.84 -18.71
CA THR A 270 0.76 41.89 -20.13
C THR A 270 0.16 43.14 -20.80
N SER A 271 0.47 43.38 -22.05
CA SER A 271 -0.17 44.45 -22.81
C SER A 271 -1.67 44.27 -23.04
N THR A 272 -2.20 43.06 -22.74
CA THR A 272 -3.61 42.70 -22.94
C THR A 272 -4.36 42.43 -21.65
N THR A 273 -3.70 42.43 -20.50
CA THR A 273 -4.34 42.20 -19.18
C THR A 273 -5.31 43.34 -18.88
N THR A 274 -6.56 42.97 -18.54
CA THR A 274 -7.68 43.91 -18.38
C THR A 274 -8.05 44.13 -16.90
N MET A 275 -8.93 45.08 -16.63
CA MET A 275 -9.56 45.27 -15.33
C MET A 275 -10.39 44.03 -14.91
N GLN A 276 -11.02 43.33 -15.86
CA GLN A 276 -11.71 42.09 -15.57
C GLN A 276 -10.74 41.04 -15.02
N ASP A 277 -9.55 40.90 -15.62
CA ASP A 277 -8.53 39.97 -15.15
C ASP A 277 -8.07 40.30 -13.72
N LEU A 278 -7.94 41.60 -13.38
CA LEU A 278 -7.63 42.06 -12.04
C LEU A 278 -8.75 41.71 -11.05
N MET A 279 -10.00 41.92 -11.44
CA MET A 279 -11.17 41.60 -10.61
C MET A 279 -11.26 40.08 -10.35
N ASP A 280 -11.09 39.29 -11.41
CA ASP A 280 -11.09 37.81 -11.31
C ASP A 280 -9.91 37.31 -10.47
N PHE A 281 -8.74 37.92 -10.61
CA PHE A 281 -7.57 37.62 -9.78
C PHE A 281 -7.85 37.90 -8.30
N LEU A 282 -8.36 39.06 -7.95
CA LEU A 282 -8.72 39.42 -6.58
C LEU A 282 -9.80 38.48 -6.04
N GLN A 283 -10.82 38.16 -6.82
CA GLN A 283 -11.88 37.23 -6.45
C GLN A 283 -11.34 35.85 -6.12
N ASN A 284 -10.43 35.35 -6.97
CA ASN A 284 -9.78 34.07 -6.79
C ASN A 284 -8.80 34.07 -5.59
N ALA A 285 -8.02 35.14 -5.43
CA ALA A 285 -7.05 35.27 -4.34
C ALA A 285 -7.71 35.31 -2.93
N TYR A 286 -8.91 35.88 -2.83
CA TYR A 286 -9.68 35.93 -1.58
C TYR A 286 -10.76 34.85 -1.47
N GLY A 287 -10.89 33.95 -2.45
CA GLY A 287 -11.87 32.87 -2.43
C GLY A 287 -13.32 33.36 -2.31
N ILE A 288 -13.64 34.45 -2.98
CA ILE A 288 -15.00 34.98 -3.05
C ILE A 288 -15.79 34.13 -4.02
N VAL A 289 -16.96 33.65 -3.60
CA VAL A 289 -17.89 32.94 -4.48
C VAL A 289 -18.86 33.94 -5.06
N PRO A 290 -18.81 34.26 -6.37
CA PRO A 290 -19.66 35.27 -6.95
C PRO A 290 -21.12 34.84 -7.08
N GLY A 291 -22.01 35.83 -7.14
CA GLY A 291 -23.42 35.62 -7.45
C GLY A 291 -24.29 35.10 -6.32
N GLN A 292 -23.79 35.09 -5.09
CA GLN A 292 -24.61 34.79 -3.91
C GLN A 292 -25.24 36.09 -3.39
N THR A 293 -26.49 36.03 -3.00
CA THR A 293 -27.16 37.18 -2.38
C THR A 293 -27.03 37.07 -0.85
N ASN A 294 -26.39 38.05 -0.23
CA ASN A 294 -26.28 38.17 1.20
C ASN A 294 -27.63 38.66 1.81
N PRO A 295 -27.86 38.47 3.11
CA PRO A 295 -29.12 38.89 3.75
C PRO A 295 -29.42 40.40 3.65
N ASP A 296 -28.39 41.25 3.52
CA ASP A 296 -28.50 42.69 3.28
C ASP A 296 -28.89 43.07 1.83
N GLY A 297 -29.06 42.04 0.96
CA GLY A 297 -29.36 42.24 -0.47
C GLY A 297 -28.16 42.47 -1.35
N ALA A 298 -26.93 42.58 -0.80
CA ALA A 298 -25.71 42.72 -1.61
C ALA A 298 -25.33 41.38 -2.26
N THR A 299 -24.93 41.44 -3.55
CA THR A 299 -24.47 40.25 -4.28
C THR A 299 -22.97 40.09 -4.11
N THR A 300 -22.52 38.89 -3.73
CA THR A 300 -21.10 38.57 -3.58
C THR A 300 -20.37 38.64 -4.91
N GLY A 301 -19.14 39.11 -4.88
CA GLY A 301 -18.29 39.28 -6.07
C GLY A 301 -17.57 40.59 -6.04
N ILE A 302 -16.93 40.91 -7.17
CA ILE A 302 -16.22 42.17 -7.36
C ILE A 302 -16.89 42.92 -8.51
N THR A 303 -17.21 44.18 -8.28
CA THR A 303 -17.86 45.05 -9.27
C THR A 303 -17.06 46.32 -9.41
N LEU A 304 -17.01 46.87 -10.61
CA LEU A 304 -16.42 48.15 -10.92
C LEU A 304 -17.55 49.14 -11.22
N ASP A 305 -17.51 50.29 -10.56
CA ASP A 305 -18.34 51.42 -10.96
C ASP A 305 -17.60 52.26 -12.03
N PRO A 306 -18.04 52.24 -13.29
CA PRO A 306 -17.33 52.92 -14.36
C PRO A 306 -17.27 54.45 -14.17
N ALA A 307 -18.30 55.02 -13.53
CA ALA A 307 -18.40 56.47 -13.36
C ALA A 307 -17.43 57.01 -12.31
N THR A 308 -17.17 56.22 -11.26
CA THR A 308 -16.30 56.64 -10.16
C THR A 308 -14.96 55.95 -10.17
N GLY A 309 -14.76 54.89 -10.96
CA GLY A 309 -13.54 54.08 -10.98
C GLY A 309 -13.30 53.34 -9.65
N VAL A 310 -14.33 53.12 -8.85
CA VAL A 310 -14.24 52.42 -7.58
C VAL A 310 -14.52 50.93 -7.78
N VAL A 311 -13.61 50.09 -7.32
CA VAL A 311 -13.82 48.65 -7.29
C VAL A 311 -14.44 48.27 -5.94
N SER A 312 -15.65 47.72 -5.98
CA SER A 312 -16.38 47.27 -4.80
C SER A 312 -16.27 45.76 -4.66
N ILE A 313 -15.84 45.30 -3.51
CA ILE A 313 -15.63 43.87 -3.15
C ILE A 313 -16.66 43.50 -2.12
N VAL A 314 -17.53 42.55 -2.42
CA VAL A 314 -18.50 41.96 -1.50
C VAL A 314 -18.13 40.51 -1.25
N GLY A 315 -17.74 40.20 -0.03
CA GLY A 315 -17.30 38.88 0.39
C GLY A 315 -18.45 37.94 0.76
N ASN A 316 -18.10 36.70 1.02
CA ASN A 316 -19.01 35.68 1.52
C ASN A 316 -19.44 35.98 2.97
N THR A 317 -20.61 35.48 3.38
CA THR A 317 -21.10 35.55 4.78
C THR A 317 -20.32 34.59 5.69
N GLY A 318 -20.42 34.88 7.02
CA GLY A 318 -19.73 34.10 8.05
C GLY A 318 -18.46 34.76 8.55
N SER A 319 -18.27 34.83 9.84
CA SER A 319 -17.14 35.55 10.49
C SER A 319 -15.75 35.05 10.01
N LEU A 320 -15.64 33.76 9.62
CA LEU A 320 -14.40 33.19 9.06
C LEU A 320 -14.15 33.57 7.60
N ASN A 321 -15.14 34.16 6.92
CA ASN A 321 -15.03 34.64 5.56
C ASN A 321 -14.75 36.15 5.48
N ASP A 322 -14.57 36.81 6.64
CA ASP A 322 -14.24 38.23 6.66
C ASP A 322 -12.92 38.50 5.90
N ILE A 323 -12.92 39.52 5.06
CA ILE A 323 -11.78 39.85 4.19
C ILE A 323 -11.06 41.07 4.79
N THR A 324 -9.77 40.92 5.01
CA THR A 324 -8.87 42.03 5.34
C THR A 324 -7.96 42.31 4.15
N LEU A 325 -8.25 43.41 3.47
CA LEU A 325 -7.47 43.88 2.33
C LEU A 325 -6.52 44.99 2.83
N ASN A 326 -5.24 44.67 2.97
CA ASN A 326 -4.23 45.64 3.33
C ASN A 326 -3.47 46.07 2.06
N PRO A 327 -3.51 47.38 1.69
CA PRO A 327 -2.79 47.89 0.52
C PRO A 327 -1.30 47.56 0.52
N ALA A 328 -0.65 47.51 1.67
CA ALA A 328 0.77 47.17 1.79
C ALA A 328 1.09 45.72 1.36
N ASN A 329 0.09 44.86 1.34
CA ASN A 329 0.23 43.45 0.91
C ASN A 329 0.13 43.29 -0.62
N MET A 330 -0.25 44.36 -1.35
CA MET A 330 -0.32 44.39 -2.80
C MET A 330 0.94 45.08 -3.34
N GLN A 331 1.84 44.27 -3.88
CA GLN A 331 3.14 44.72 -4.37
C GLN A 331 3.21 44.59 -5.87
N LEU A 332 3.73 45.64 -6.54
CA LEU A 332 4.07 45.60 -7.95
C LEU A 332 5.54 45.29 -8.10
N LEU A 333 5.87 44.20 -8.80
CA LEU A 333 7.21 43.72 -9.05
C LEU A 333 7.61 43.99 -10.53
N ASP A 334 8.87 44.31 -10.76
CA ASP A 334 9.42 44.35 -12.12
C ASP A 334 9.71 42.95 -12.69
N ALA A 335 10.14 42.88 -13.93
CA ALA A 335 10.49 41.60 -14.57
C ALA A 335 11.66 40.86 -13.91
N SER A 336 12.42 41.52 -13.02
CA SER A 336 13.50 40.96 -12.22
C SER A 336 13.05 40.52 -10.82
N GLY A 337 11.77 40.73 -10.49
CA GLY A 337 11.19 40.38 -9.18
C GLY A 337 11.43 41.45 -8.08
N ASN A 338 11.96 42.62 -8.42
CA ASN A 338 12.13 43.71 -7.48
C ASN A 338 10.84 44.50 -7.31
N GLN A 339 10.53 44.91 -6.09
CA GLN A 339 9.37 45.75 -5.82
C GLN A 339 9.57 47.14 -6.40
N VAL A 340 8.69 47.53 -7.33
CA VAL A 340 8.66 48.85 -7.98
C VAL A 340 7.85 49.81 -7.14
N GLN A 341 6.69 49.38 -6.67
CA GLN A 341 5.76 50.20 -5.92
C GLN A 341 5.02 49.39 -4.86
N SER A 342 4.82 49.98 -3.68
CA SER A 342 3.94 49.49 -2.63
C SER A 342 2.76 50.44 -2.45
N SER A 343 1.65 49.93 -1.96
CA SER A 343 0.44 50.76 -1.74
C SER A 343 -0.13 51.40 -3.03
N LEU A 344 -0.24 50.57 -4.09
CA LEU A 344 -0.87 50.93 -5.35
C LEU A 344 -2.31 51.43 -5.17
N PHE A 345 -2.99 50.91 -4.17
CA PHE A 345 -4.39 51.15 -3.89
C PHE A 345 -4.59 51.68 -2.47
N SER A 346 -5.68 52.37 -2.27
CA SER A 346 -6.27 52.62 -0.94
C SER A 346 -7.53 51.77 -0.77
N THR A 347 -7.75 51.26 0.45
CA THR A 347 -8.90 50.43 0.76
C THR A 347 -9.71 51.02 1.88
N THR A 348 -11.03 50.92 1.77
CA THR A 348 -11.95 51.31 2.87
C THR A 348 -12.87 50.14 3.10
N LYS A 349 -12.84 49.59 4.33
CA LYS A 349 -13.73 48.54 4.77
C LYS A 349 -15.01 49.15 5.34
N ALA A 350 -16.13 48.88 4.71
CA ALA A 350 -17.44 49.37 5.11
C ALA A 350 -18.14 48.43 6.13
N ALA A 351 -17.95 47.11 5.93
CA ALA A 351 -18.54 46.09 6.81
C ALA A 351 -17.61 44.89 6.93
N SER A 352 -17.61 44.24 8.09
CA SER A 352 -16.98 42.95 8.34
C SER A 352 -17.99 41.85 8.20
N ALA A 353 -17.63 40.72 7.57
CA ALA A 353 -18.52 39.58 7.52
C ALA A 353 -18.87 39.06 8.91
N ASP A 354 -20.12 38.76 9.12
CA ASP A 354 -20.67 38.27 10.38
C ASP A 354 -21.36 36.91 10.20
N GLY A 355 -21.87 36.36 11.31
CA GLY A 355 -22.54 35.07 11.33
C GLY A 355 -21.66 33.93 11.84
N GLU A 356 -22.34 32.92 12.44
CA GLU A 356 -21.66 31.71 12.92
C GLU A 356 -20.95 30.97 11.79
N SER A 357 -19.72 30.63 12.05
CA SER A 357 -18.93 29.87 11.06
C SER A 357 -17.82 29.04 11.74
N VAL A 358 -17.43 27.95 11.14
CA VAL A 358 -16.39 27.06 11.62
C VAL A 358 -15.51 26.62 10.45
N ARG A 359 -14.22 26.43 10.69
CA ARG A 359 -13.25 25.97 9.70
C ARG A 359 -12.44 24.82 10.26
N THR A 360 -12.13 23.85 9.40
CA THR A 360 -11.12 22.82 9.65
C THR A 360 -10.18 22.71 8.46
N SER A 361 -9.03 22.09 8.67
CA SER A 361 -8.04 21.84 7.62
C SER A 361 -7.56 20.40 7.69
N PHE A 362 -7.23 19.85 6.54
CA PHE A 362 -6.61 18.54 6.42
C PHE A 362 -5.68 18.53 5.21
N VAL A 363 -4.83 17.50 5.14
CA VAL A 363 -3.91 17.27 4.02
C VAL A 363 -4.49 16.20 3.14
N ALA A 364 -4.71 16.52 1.87
CA ALA A 364 -4.98 15.56 0.80
C ALA A 364 -3.68 15.27 0.05
N TYR A 365 -3.57 14.10 -0.56
CA TYR A 365 -2.40 13.72 -1.35
C TYR A 365 -2.78 13.52 -2.81
N ASP A 366 -1.95 13.98 -3.72
CA ASP A 366 -2.14 13.74 -5.15
C ASP A 366 -1.56 12.36 -5.58
N SER A 367 -1.66 12.04 -6.87
CA SER A 367 -1.18 10.76 -7.43
C SER A 367 0.32 10.52 -7.30
N LEU A 368 1.10 11.54 -6.97
CA LEU A 368 2.53 11.45 -6.69
C LEU A 368 2.84 11.46 -5.18
N GLY A 369 1.80 11.52 -4.32
CA GLY A 369 1.95 11.64 -2.88
C GLY A 369 2.35 13.02 -2.40
N THR A 370 2.21 14.06 -3.24
CA THR A 370 2.49 15.44 -2.85
C THR A 370 1.35 15.96 -1.97
N PRO A 371 1.64 16.55 -0.80
CA PRO A 371 0.61 17.05 0.09
C PRO A 371 -0.05 18.31 -0.47
N VAL A 372 -1.38 18.37 -0.35
CA VAL A 372 -2.22 19.52 -0.69
C VAL A 372 -3.04 19.89 0.54
N ASN A 373 -2.82 21.09 1.07
CA ASN A 373 -3.57 21.57 2.21
C ASN A 373 -4.96 22.03 1.76
N ILE A 374 -5.99 21.43 2.30
CA ILE A 374 -7.39 21.76 2.05
C ILE A 374 -7.99 22.37 3.32
N ASN A 375 -8.66 23.49 3.13
CA ASN A 375 -9.43 24.13 4.18
C ASN A 375 -10.90 24.06 3.82
N ILE A 376 -11.71 23.62 4.74
CA ILE A 376 -13.15 23.63 4.58
C ILE A 376 -13.80 24.44 5.70
N GLY A 377 -14.63 25.40 5.32
CA GLY A 377 -15.39 26.22 6.22
C GLY A 377 -16.89 26.01 6.04
N PHE A 378 -17.63 26.13 7.11
CA PHE A 378 -19.09 26.13 7.09
C PHE A 378 -19.59 27.42 7.74
N SER A 379 -20.55 28.08 7.09
CA SER A 379 -21.22 29.28 7.58
C SER A 379 -22.71 28.98 7.72
N LEU A 380 -23.30 29.34 8.85
CA LEU A 380 -24.75 29.25 9.06
C LEU A 380 -25.43 30.20 8.09
N GLU A 381 -26.36 29.70 7.27
CA GLU A 381 -27.08 30.51 6.28
C GLU A 381 -28.47 30.86 6.75
N SER A 382 -29.17 29.88 7.29
CA SER A 382 -30.52 30.11 7.80
C SER A 382 -30.96 29.05 8.82
N THR A 383 -31.87 29.42 9.68
CA THR A 383 -32.58 28.52 10.60
C THR A 383 -34.08 28.64 10.36
N PRO A 384 -34.62 27.98 9.31
CA PRO A 384 -36.05 28.06 9.02
C PRO A 384 -36.87 27.57 10.22
N GLY A 385 -37.85 28.36 10.66
CA GLY A 385 -38.63 28.10 11.87
C GLY A 385 -39.18 26.67 11.92
N GLY A 386 -38.68 25.86 12.86
CA GLY A 386 -39.13 24.50 13.11
C GLY A 386 -38.59 23.41 12.18
N THR A 387 -37.77 23.70 11.17
CA THR A 387 -37.34 22.72 10.16
C THR A 387 -35.85 22.37 10.17
N GLY A 388 -35.03 22.92 11.09
CA GLY A 388 -33.62 22.61 11.19
C GLY A 388 -32.70 23.80 10.88
N SER A 389 -31.54 23.55 10.26
CA SER A 389 -30.58 24.60 9.90
C SER A 389 -29.96 24.32 8.54
N ASN A 390 -29.69 25.37 7.77
CA ASN A 390 -28.98 25.33 6.51
C ASN A 390 -27.60 25.96 6.67
N TRP A 391 -26.60 25.29 6.16
CA TRP A 391 -25.22 25.73 6.22
C TRP A 391 -24.63 25.74 4.81
N ARG A 392 -23.85 26.78 4.53
CA ARG A 392 -23.07 26.84 3.29
C ARG A 392 -21.65 26.46 3.59
N TRP A 393 -21.11 25.56 2.76
CA TRP A 393 -19.71 25.17 2.86
C TRP A 393 -18.88 25.86 1.79
N TYR A 394 -17.62 26.11 2.12
CA TYR A 394 -16.60 26.69 1.26
C TYR A 394 -15.35 25.85 1.37
N ALA A 395 -14.85 25.31 0.25
CA ALA A 395 -13.58 24.62 0.22
C ALA A 395 -12.52 25.51 -0.44
N GLU A 396 -11.36 25.59 0.18
CA GLU A 396 -10.28 26.46 -0.24
C GLU A 396 -8.95 25.69 -0.24
N SER A 397 -8.12 25.90 -1.28
CA SER A 397 -6.76 25.42 -1.33
C SER A 397 -5.84 26.25 -0.44
N GLY A 398 -4.95 25.58 0.30
CA GLY A 398 -3.83 26.23 0.98
C GLY A 398 -2.57 26.36 0.14
N ASN A 399 -2.58 25.84 -1.09
CA ASN A 399 -1.39 25.80 -1.97
C ASN A 399 -1.51 26.80 -3.13
N PRO A 400 -0.41 27.49 -3.49
CA PRO A 400 -0.39 28.51 -4.56
C PRO A 400 -0.58 27.94 -5.97
N TYR A 401 -0.48 26.63 -6.16
CA TYR A 401 -0.56 26.00 -7.50
C TYR A 401 -1.96 25.88 -8.10
N SER A 402 -2.99 26.30 -7.41
CA SER A 402 -4.37 26.06 -7.86
C SER A 402 -4.96 27.12 -8.79
N GLY A 403 -4.26 28.21 -9.07
CA GLY A 403 -4.80 29.35 -9.84
C GLY A 403 -6.01 30.03 -9.17
N SER A 404 -6.83 29.31 -8.46
CA SER A 404 -7.92 29.76 -7.59
C SER A 404 -7.84 29.05 -6.26
N ILE A 405 -8.01 29.77 -5.17
CA ILE A 405 -8.10 29.12 -3.84
C ILE A 405 -9.46 28.48 -3.61
N ASN A 406 -10.50 28.88 -4.33
CA ASN A 406 -11.84 28.31 -4.24
C ASN A 406 -11.89 26.98 -4.98
N LEU A 407 -12.14 25.89 -4.25
CA LEU A 407 -12.22 24.52 -4.74
C LEU A 407 -13.65 24.01 -4.85
N GLY A 408 -14.62 24.77 -4.36
CA GLY A 408 -16.04 24.42 -4.38
C GLY A 408 -16.83 25.05 -3.26
N THR A 409 -18.13 25.09 -3.46
CA THR A 409 -19.12 25.58 -2.48
C THR A 409 -20.45 24.86 -2.70
N GLY A 410 -21.30 24.87 -1.70
CA GLY A 410 -22.66 24.32 -1.76
C GLY A 410 -23.38 24.49 -0.43
N THR A 411 -24.58 23.96 -0.36
CA THR A 411 -25.40 24.02 0.86
C THR A 411 -25.65 22.63 1.40
N ILE A 412 -25.67 22.50 2.72
CA ILE A 412 -26.08 21.32 3.45
C ILE A 412 -27.19 21.67 4.42
N SER A 413 -28.09 20.73 4.66
CA SER A 413 -29.25 20.92 5.53
C SER A 413 -29.28 19.88 6.63
N PHE A 414 -29.64 20.31 7.81
CA PHE A 414 -29.85 19.46 8.99
C PHE A 414 -31.30 19.55 9.46
N GLY A 415 -31.84 18.41 9.89
CA GLY A 415 -33.19 18.34 10.42
C GLY A 415 -33.32 18.90 11.85
N THR A 416 -34.54 18.89 12.36
CA THR A 416 -34.85 19.32 13.75
C THR A 416 -34.13 18.49 14.82
N SER A 417 -33.83 17.24 14.52
CA SER A 417 -33.04 16.33 15.36
C SER A 417 -31.52 16.58 15.31
N GLY A 418 -31.06 17.55 14.53
CA GLY A 418 -29.62 17.79 14.30
C GLY A 418 -28.96 16.80 13.36
N ALA A 419 -29.73 15.87 12.78
CA ALA A 419 -29.19 14.91 11.80
C ALA A 419 -29.06 15.55 10.42
N LEU A 420 -28.01 15.15 9.68
CA LEU A 420 -27.77 15.58 8.31
C LEU A 420 -28.89 15.06 7.38
N LEU A 421 -29.46 15.95 6.59
CA LEU A 421 -30.46 15.62 5.58
C LEU A 421 -29.85 15.50 4.16
N THR A 422 -28.76 16.22 3.91
CA THR A 422 -28.06 16.20 2.62
C THR A 422 -27.28 14.90 2.48
N THR A 423 -27.63 14.07 1.50
CA THR A 423 -27.02 12.74 1.29
C THR A 423 -25.90 12.77 0.25
N THR A 424 -25.81 13.83 -0.56
CA THR A 424 -24.76 13.97 -1.58
C THR A 424 -23.44 14.36 -0.92
N PRO A 425 -22.35 13.63 -1.23
CA PRO A 425 -21.02 14.01 -0.73
C PRO A 425 -20.61 15.37 -1.32
N LEU A 426 -19.73 16.08 -0.61
CA LEU A 426 -19.16 17.32 -1.09
C LEU A 426 -17.96 16.98 -1.96
N SER A 427 -18.10 17.10 -3.27
CA SER A 427 -17.00 16.83 -4.21
C SER A 427 -16.08 18.03 -4.35
N ILE A 428 -14.79 17.79 -4.19
CA ILE A 428 -13.71 18.76 -4.31
C ILE A 428 -12.88 18.43 -5.53
N SER A 429 -12.48 19.46 -6.26
CA SER A 429 -11.62 19.34 -7.44
C SER A 429 -10.47 20.33 -7.34
N VAL A 430 -9.24 19.83 -7.32
CA VAL A 430 -8.02 20.62 -7.18
C VAL A 430 -7.20 20.49 -8.46
N SER A 431 -6.93 21.59 -9.13
CA SER A 431 -6.03 21.58 -10.29
C SER A 431 -4.60 21.24 -9.84
N ARG A 432 -3.97 20.28 -10.50
CA ARG A 432 -2.57 19.90 -10.32
C ARG A 432 -1.75 20.15 -11.58
N ALA A 433 -2.23 21.04 -12.46
CA ALA A 433 -1.53 21.41 -13.68
C ALA A 433 -0.11 21.91 -13.37
N GLY A 434 0.88 21.46 -14.15
CA GLY A 434 2.28 21.83 -13.98
C GLY A 434 3.05 21.07 -12.90
N THR A 435 2.39 20.18 -12.12
CA THR A 435 3.06 19.39 -11.06
C THR A 435 3.50 17.99 -11.51
N GLY A 436 3.04 17.53 -12.67
CA GLY A 436 3.25 16.17 -13.16
C GLY A 436 2.28 15.13 -12.57
N ALA A 437 1.46 15.50 -11.59
CA ALA A 437 0.42 14.64 -11.05
C ALA A 437 -0.81 14.57 -11.98
N ILE A 438 -1.64 13.55 -11.76
CA ILE A 438 -2.94 13.46 -12.43
C ILE A 438 -3.77 14.70 -12.07
N THR A 439 -4.31 15.38 -13.07
CA THR A 439 -5.10 16.59 -12.88
C THR A 439 -6.48 16.46 -13.53
N PRO A 440 -7.56 16.90 -12.85
CA PRO A 440 -7.58 17.38 -11.47
C PRO A 440 -7.48 16.26 -10.44
N LEU A 441 -7.01 16.56 -9.23
CA LEU A 441 -7.22 15.71 -8.05
C LEU A 441 -8.68 15.91 -7.61
N THR A 442 -9.47 14.85 -7.68
CA THR A 442 -10.88 14.86 -7.26
C THR A 442 -11.08 13.91 -6.10
N PHE A 443 -11.77 14.36 -5.07
CA PHE A 443 -12.13 13.53 -3.93
C PHE A 443 -13.44 14.04 -3.29
N ASP A 444 -14.08 13.17 -2.53
CA ASP A 444 -15.31 13.47 -1.84
C ASP A 444 -15.08 13.72 -0.35
N ILE A 445 -15.85 14.65 0.22
CA ILE A 445 -15.90 14.86 1.66
C ILE A 445 -17.19 14.27 2.21
N SER A 446 -17.04 13.27 3.07
CA SER A 446 -18.15 12.65 3.80
C SER A 446 -18.40 13.37 5.10
N LEU A 447 -19.65 13.77 5.30
CA LEU A 447 -20.17 14.34 6.56
C LEU A 447 -20.88 13.29 7.41
N SER A 448 -21.08 12.08 6.88
CA SER A 448 -21.73 10.95 7.55
C SER A 448 -20.80 9.75 7.51
N SER A 449 -19.94 9.55 8.51
CA SER A 449 -19.08 8.37 8.57
C SER A 449 -19.28 7.63 9.90
N GLY A 450 -19.68 6.37 9.81
CA GLY A 450 -19.71 5.43 10.93
C GLY A 450 -20.45 5.95 12.18
N SER A 451 -19.78 5.89 13.32
CA SER A 451 -20.33 6.27 14.62
C SER A 451 -20.21 7.77 14.98
N GLY A 452 -19.76 8.64 14.03
CA GLY A 452 -19.53 10.03 14.37
C GLY A 452 -19.45 10.93 13.13
N GLY A 453 -20.55 11.36 12.57
CA GLY A 453 -20.57 12.36 11.49
C GLY A 453 -20.68 13.80 11.99
N VAL A 454 -20.95 14.71 11.08
CA VAL A 454 -21.27 16.11 11.38
C VAL A 454 -22.75 16.21 11.78
N THR A 455 -23.00 16.86 12.89
CA THR A 455 -24.35 17.09 13.43
C THR A 455 -24.60 18.59 13.57
N ALA A 456 -25.86 19.00 13.75
CA ALA A 456 -26.22 20.38 14.04
C ALA A 456 -27.11 20.46 15.28
N PHE A 457 -26.53 20.19 16.44
CA PHE A 457 -27.22 20.38 17.71
C PHE A 457 -27.09 21.81 18.22
N ALA A 458 -28.11 22.24 18.96
CA ALA A 458 -28.06 23.50 19.68
C ALA A 458 -27.02 23.45 20.80
N ASN A 459 -26.08 24.36 20.77
CA ASN A 459 -25.14 24.57 21.87
C ASN A 459 -25.32 25.99 22.41
N THR A 460 -25.76 26.11 23.66
CA THR A 460 -26.06 27.40 24.28
C THR A 460 -24.82 28.09 24.86
N SER A 461 -23.72 27.36 25.02
CA SER A 461 -22.51 27.85 25.67
C SER A 461 -21.23 27.60 24.86
N GLY A 462 -21.31 27.11 23.62
CA GLY A 462 -20.16 26.79 22.81
C GLY A 462 -20.33 27.15 21.34
N ASN A 463 -19.21 27.36 20.68
CA ASN A 463 -19.14 27.59 19.25
C ASN A 463 -19.24 26.24 18.48
N SER A 464 -19.47 26.31 17.19
CA SER A 464 -19.32 25.17 16.27
C SER A 464 -17.92 24.61 16.36
N ASN A 465 -17.79 23.27 16.31
CA ASN A 465 -16.52 22.58 16.20
C ASN A 465 -16.54 21.59 15.04
N LEU A 466 -15.42 21.47 14.37
CA LEU A 466 -15.27 20.56 13.22
C LEU A 466 -13.83 20.08 13.14
N GLN A 467 -13.66 18.79 12.86
CA GLN A 467 -12.33 18.21 12.65
C GLN A 467 -12.36 17.14 11.55
N ALA A 468 -11.25 16.96 10.86
CA ALA A 468 -11.09 15.83 9.97
C ALA A 468 -10.82 14.57 10.80
N GLN A 469 -11.59 13.51 10.54
CA GLN A 469 -11.47 12.23 11.22
C GLN A 469 -10.57 11.27 10.45
N GLN A 470 -10.72 11.18 9.14
CA GLN A 470 -10.00 10.25 8.29
C GLN A 470 -9.80 10.85 6.91
N VAL A 471 -8.60 10.63 6.38
CA VAL A 471 -8.24 10.90 4.97
C VAL A 471 -7.57 9.64 4.46
N ASP A 472 -8.04 9.09 3.35
CA ASP A 472 -7.58 7.80 2.82
C ASP A 472 -6.30 7.88 1.99
N GLY A 473 -5.90 9.06 1.57
CA GLY A 473 -4.66 9.28 0.83
C GLY A 473 -3.41 9.16 1.70
N ALA A 474 -2.28 8.86 1.06
CA ALA A 474 -0.99 8.74 1.73
C ALA A 474 0.15 9.38 0.93
N ALA A 475 1.08 10.00 1.64
CA ALA A 475 2.33 10.48 1.08
C ALA A 475 3.15 9.34 0.48
N ILE A 476 4.19 9.67 -0.29
CA ILE A 476 5.13 8.67 -0.79
C ILE A 476 5.75 7.90 0.38
N GLY A 477 5.72 6.58 0.29
CA GLY A 477 6.32 5.68 1.26
C GLY A 477 7.17 4.62 0.58
N THR A 478 8.23 4.15 1.26
CA THR A 478 9.11 3.08 0.79
C THR A 478 8.79 1.78 1.51
N LEU A 479 8.97 0.64 0.83
CA LEU A 479 8.79 -0.67 1.43
C LEU A 479 9.82 -0.88 2.54
N GLN A 480 9.35 -1.01 3.79
CA GLN A 480 10.18 -1.13 4.98
C GLN A 480 10.37 -2.59 5.42
N SER A 481 9.28 -3.35 5.42
CA SER A 481 9.27 -4.75 5.86
C SER A 481 8.21 -5.53 5.12
N PHE A 482 8.26 -6.85 5.25
CA PHE A 482 7.21 -7.72 4.73
C PHE A 482 6.95 -8.88 5.69
N ALA A 483 5.79 -9.46 5.57
CA ALA A 483 5.39 -10.69 6.27
C ALA A 483 4.74 -11.66 5.29
N VAL A 484 4.83 -12.95 5.58
CA VAL A 484 4.19 -14.00 4.80
C VAL A 484 3.08 -14.61 5.64
N GLY A 485 1.87 -14.59 5.12
CA GLY A 485 0.69 -15.17 5.75
C GLY A 485 0.61 -16.69 5.59
N ASP A 486 -0.30 -17.32 6.34
CA ASP A 486 -0.55 -18.78 6.29
C ASP A 486 -1.00 -19.26 4.90
N ASP A 487 -1.62 -18.39 4.13
CA ASP A 487 -2.06 -18.58 2.73
C ASP A 487 -0.94 -18.30 1.71
N GLY A 488 0.27 -18.00 2.19
CA GLY A 488 1.42 -17.68 1.36
C GLY A 488 1.41 -16.28 0.76
N ILE A 489 0.43 -15.43 1.09
CA ILE A 489 0.40 -14.04 0.64
C ILE A 489 1.52 -13.26 1.32
N ILE A 490 2.31 -12.58 0.49
CA ILE A 490 3.39 -11.71 0.95
C ILE A 490 2.82 -10.30 1.05
N THR A 491 2.72 -9.78 2.26
CA THR A 491 2.23 -8.43 2.53
C THR A 491 3.39 -7.53 2.90
N GLY A 492 3.59 -6.46 2.13
CA GLY A 492 4.60 -5.43 2.41
C GLY A 492 4.02 -4.30 3.25
N ALA A 493 4.76 -3.86 4.26
CA ALA A 493 4.47 -2.68 5.06
C ALA A 493 5.38 -1.52 4.62
N PHE A 494 4.77 -0.35 4.37
CA PHE A 494 5.44 0.83 3.85
C PHE A 494 5.59 1.90 4.94
N THR A 495 6.58 2.78 4.78
CA THR A 495 6.88 3.86 5.74
C THR A 495 5.75 4.88 5.89
N ASN A 496 4.83 4.95 4.94
CA ASN A 496 3.63 5.78 4.98
C ASN A 496 2.43 5.10 5.68
N GLY A 497 2.62 3.92 6.29
CA GLY A 497 1.58 3.16 6.98
C GLY A 497 0.70 2.30 6.08
N LEU A 498 0.89 2.34 4.77
CA LEU A 498 0.16 1.48 3.85
C LEU A 498 0.69 0.04 3.90
N SER A 499 -0.22 -0.91 3.70
CA SER A 499 0.09 -2.32 3.49
C SER A 499 -0.41 -2.76 2.13
N ARG A 500 0.42 -3.47 1.35
CA ARG A 500 0.07 -3.95 0.00
C ARG A 500 0.55 -5.38 -0.19
N THR A 501 -0.21 -6.15 -0.97
CA THR A 501 0.19 -7.47 -1.42
C THR A 501 1.31 -7.36 -2.44
N LEU A 502 2.42 -8.08 -2.21
CA LEU A 502 3.59 -8.09 -3.10
C LEU A 502 3.63 -9.34 -3.98
N GLY A 503 2.88 -10.38 -3.62
CA GLY A 503 2.82 -11.65 -4.31
C GLY A 503 2.27 -12.75 -3.42
N GLN A 504 2.27 -13.98 -3.93
CA GLN A 504 1.87 -15.17 -3.17
C GLN A 504 2.79 -16.33 -3.51
N VAL A 505 3.36 -16.97 -2.49
CA VAL A 505 4.16 -18.19 -2.65
C VAL A 505 3.25 -19.33 -3.07
N VAL A 506 3.70 -20.17 -4.00
CA VAL A 506 2.96 -21.36 -4.43
C VAL A 506 3.60 -22.62 -3.88
N LEU A 507 2.79 -23.64 -3.66
CA LEU A 507 3.22 -24.97 -3.26
C LEU A 507 2.92 -25.98 -4.36
N ALA A 508 3.80 -26.98 -4.49
CA ALA A 508 3.58 -28.14 -5.34
C ALA A 508 3.21 -29.35 -4.49
N LYS A 509 2.18 -30.08 -4.88
CA LYS A 509 1.79 -31.37 -4.30
C LYS A 509 1.99 -32.49 -5.32
N PHE A 510 2.42 -33.65 -4.86
CA PHE A 510 2.62 -34.85 -5.66
C PHE A 510 1.72 -35.98 -5.16
N SER A 511 1.22 -36.78 -6.09
CA SER A 511 0.44 -37.99 -5.75
C SER A 511 1.32 -39.02 -5.04
N ASN A 512 2.60 -39.12 -5.38
CA ASN A 512 3.57 -39.99 -4.74
C ASN A 512 4.89 -39.24 -4.50
N PRO A 513 5.06 -38.56 -3.35
CA PRO A 513 6.28 -37.82 -3.05
C PRO A 513 7.54 -38.71 -2.97
N GLU A 514 7.38 -40.00 -2.60
CA GLU A 514 8.50 -40.93 -2.56
C GLU A 514 9.12 -41.23 -3.93
N GLY A 515 8.36 -41.00 -5.00
CA GLY A 515 8.81 -41.14 -6.38
C GLY A 515 9.67 -39.98 -6.89
N LEU A 516 9.86 -38.91 -6.09
CA LEU A 516 10.72 -37.78 -6.43
C LEU A 516 12.20 -38.19 -6.43
N VAL A 517 12.95 -37.63 -7.37
CA VAL A 517 14.40 -37.84 -7.48
C VAL A 517 15.14 -36.73 -6.74
N ASP A 518 15.98 -37.12 -5.78
CA ASP A 518 16.84 -36.21 -5.04
C ASP A 518 18.02 -35.74 -5.90
N LEU A 519 18.22 -34.42 -5.96
CA LEU A 519 19.32 -33.77 -6.70
C LEU A 519 20.46 -33.34 -5.75
N GLY A 520 20.33 -33.59 -4.45
CA GLY A 520 21.20 -33.02 -3.42
C GLY A 520 20.73 -31.62 -2.99
N GLY A 521 21.26 -31.13 -1.84
CA GLY A 521 20.91 -29.81 -1.30
C GLY A 521 19.42 -29.65 -0.91
N ASN A 522 18.73 -30.76 -0.61
CA ASN A 522 17.29 -30.80 -0.34
C ASN A 522 16.41 -30.36 -1.52
N LEU A 523 16.94 -30.52 -2.75
CA LEU A 523 16.22 -30.26 -4.00
C LEU A 523 15.71 -31.56 -4.61
N TYR A 524 14.47 -31.54 -5.07
CA TYR A 524 13.81 -32.69 -5.69
C TYR A 524 13.33 -32.35 -7.08
N ARG A 525 13.37 -33.30 -7.99
CA ARG A 525 12.73 -33.19 -9.30
C ARG A 525 11.69 -34.29 -9.50
N VAL A 526 10.80 -34.05 -10.42
CA VAL A 526 9.80 -35.04 -10.84
C VAL A 526 10.49 -36.33 -11.28
N GLY A 527 10.08 -37.44 -10.71
CA GLY A 527 10.54 -38.79 -11.08
C GLY A 527 9.47 -39.53 -11.87
N PRO A 528 9.83 -40.69 -12.45
CA PRO A 528 8.89 -41.48 -13.26
C PRO A 528 7.63 -41.93 -12.53
N ASN A 529 7.71 -42.03 -11.19
CA ASN A 529 6.62 -42.53 -10.34
C ASN A 529 6.11 -41.50 -9.31
N SER A 530 6.48 -40.22 -9.45
CA SER A 530 5.99 -39.17 -8.55
C SER A 530 4.62 -38.61 -8.93
N GLY A 531 4.22 -38.77 -10.20
CA GLY A 531 3.13 -38.01 -10.80
C GLY A 531 3.57 -36.60 -11.20
N THR A 532 2.66 -35.86 -11.82
CA THR A 532 2.86 -34.45 -12.16
C THR A 532 2.71 -33.57 -10.94
N ALA A 533 3.46 -32.44 -10.91
CA ALA A 533 3.32 -31.45 -9.86
C ALA A 533 1.95 -30.73 -9.96
N GLY A 534 1.13 -30.85 -8.97
CA GLY A 534 -0.07 -30.02 -8.80
C GLY A 534 0.33 -28.71 -8.08
N ILE A 535 0.48 -27.61 -8.82
CA ILE A 535 0.85 -26.31 -8.25
C ILE A 535 -0.40 -25.57 -7.84
N ALA A 536 -0.44 -25.09 -6.61
CA ALA A 536 -1.57 -24.39 -6.02
C ALA A 536 -1.12 -23.35 -4.99
N SER A 537 -2.03 -22.47 -4.60
CA SER A 537 -1.86 -21.64 -3.42
C SER A 537 -1.81 -22.53 -2.16
N PRO A 538 -1.10 -22.13 -1.10
CA PRO A 538 -1.20 -22.79 0.19
C PRO A 538 -2.66 -22.90 0.64
N LEU A 539 -3.00 -23.98 1.36
CA LEU A 539 -4.35 -24.35 1.79
C LEU A 539 -5.30 -24.82 0.66
N ASP A 540 -4.92 -24.67 -0.61
CA ASP A 540 -5.69 -25.16 -1.75
C ASP A 540 -5.20 -26.57 -2.15
N LEU A 541 -6.08 -27.35 -2.81
CA LEU A 541 -5.81 -28.71 -3.30
C LEU A 541 -5.20 -29.67 -2.26
N GLY A 542 -5.42 -29.38 -0.97
CA GLY A 542 -4.88 -30.18 0.15
C GLY A 542 -3.37 -29.98 0.35
N THR A 543 -2.82 -28.83 -0.06
CA THR A 543 -1.48 -28.38 0.35
C THR A 543 -1.52 -27.87 1.79
N GLY A 544 -0.37 -27.90 2.47
CA GLY A 544 -0.21 -27.33 3.80
C GLY A 544 -0.28 -25.81 3.81
N LYS A 545 -0.25 -25.22 5.00
CA LYS A 545 -0.08 -23.77 5.19
C LYS A 545 1.39 -23.39 5.27
N ILE A 546 1.69 -22.13 4.98
CA ILE A 546 3.01 -21.55 5.20
C ILE A 546 3.07 -20.90 6.58
N VAL A 547 4.15 -21.13 7.31
CA VAL A 547 4.46 -20.43 8.55
C VAL A 547 5.63 -19.51 8.27
N GLY A 548 5.35 -18.20 8.19
CA GLY A 548 6.39 -17.19 7.99
C GLY A 548 7.24 -16.98 9.24
N GLY A 549 8.52 -16.63 9.06
CA GLY A 549 9.45 -16.41 10.17
C GLY A 549 9.85 -17.70 10.89
N ALA A 550 9.76 -18.85 10.23
CA ALA A 550 10.09 -20.16 10.82
C ALA A 550 10.76 -21.08 9.79
N LEU A 551 11.49 -22.06 10.26
CA LEU A 551 12.11 -23.11 9.45
C LEU A 551 11.67 -24.49 9.92
N GLU A 552 11.50 -25.41 8.99
CA GLU A 552 11.27 -26.81 9.27
C GLU A 552 12.63 -27.48 9.61
N LEU A 553 12.70 -28.12 10.77
CA LEU A 553 13.87 -28.89 11.17
C LEU A 553 13.89 -30.26 10.48
N SER A 554 15.02 -30.96 10.58
CA SER A 554 15.13 -32.37 10.17
C SER A 554 14.09 -33.21 10.93
N ASN A 555 13.49 -34.19 10.27
CA ASN A 555 12.59 -35.17 10.90
C ASN A 555 13.31 -36.39 11.43
N VAL A 556 14.63 -36.34 11.60
CA VAL A 556 15.47 -37.40 12.16
C VAL A 556 15.32 -37.45 13.68
N ASP A 557 14.96 -38.61 14.20
CA ASP A 557 14.99 -38.89 15.62
C ASP A 557 16.32 -39.58 15.98
N LEU A 558 17.22 -38.83 16.62
CA LEU A 558 18.54 -39.32 17.01
C LEU A 558 18.46 -40.58 17.93
N GLY A 559 17.48 -40.64 18.84
CA GLY A 559 17.33 -41.76 19.74
C GLY A 559 17.02 -43.06 18.99
N SER A 560 16.07 -42.97 18.04
CA SER A 560 15.70 -44.07 17.16
C SER A 560 16.85 -44.48 16.22
N GLU A 561 17.58 -43.53 15.64
CA GLU A 561 18.72 -43.81 14.75
C GLU A 561 19.89 -44.47 15.51
N PHE A 562 20.24 -44.03 16.74
CA PHE A 562 21.27 -44.68 17.53
C PHE A 562 20.90 -46.11 17.94
N LEU A 563 19.62 -46.34 18.28
CA LEU A 563 19.15 -47.68 18.56
C LEU A 563 19.25 -48.58 17.31
N GLY A 564 18.82 -48.03 16.15
CA GLY A 564 18.96 -48.70 14.87
C GLY A 564 20.42 -49.05 14.52
N LEU A 565 21.34 -48.11 14.78
CA LEU A 565 22.79 -48.33 14.58
C LEU A 565 23.34 -49.47 15.43
N ILE A 566 22.98 -49.55 16.71
CA ILE A 566 23.40 -50.63 17.60
C ILE A 566 22.87 -51.97 17.09
N LEU A 567 21.61 -52.04 16.67
CA LEU A 567 21.00 -53.23 16.12
C LEU A 567 21.68 -53.67 14.81
N ALA A 568 21.93 -52.71 13.90
CA ALA A 568 22.62 -52.97 12.64
C ALA A 568 24.05 -53.45 12.84
N GLN A 569 24.79 -52.86 13.79
CA GLN A 569 26.15 -53.29 14.16
C GLN A 569 26.14 -54.70 14.77
N THR A 570 25.16 -55.01 15.61
CA THR A 570 25.00 -56.34 16.19
C THR A 570 24.67 -57.37 15.11
N GLY A 571 23.75 -57.04 14.17
CA GLY A 571 23.39 -57.87 13.03
C GLY A 571 24.57 -58.11 12.08
N TYR A 572 25.37 -57.08 11.82
CA TYR A 572 26.60 -57.16 11.04
C TYR A 572 27.59 -58.14 11.70
N SER A 573 27.84 -58.00 13.01
CA SER A 573 28.72 -58.89 13.79
C SER A 573 28.23 -60.32 13.79
N ALA A 574 26.91 -60.55 13.94
CA ALA A 574 26.30 -61.86 13.88
C ALA A 574 26.49 -62.52 12.49
N SER A 575 26.25 -61.76 11.40
CA SER A 575 26.45 -62.26 10.06
C SER A 575 27.93 -62.63 9.77
N THR A 576 28.88 -61.86 10.30
CA THR A 576 30.32 -62.17 10.24
C THR A 576 30.68 -63.46 10.96
N ARG A 577 30.05 -63.70 12.16
CA ARG A 577 30.25 -64.95 12.89
C ARG A 577 29.72 -66.16 12.11
N VAL A 578 28.56 -66.04 11.46
CA VAL A 578 28.03 -67.12 10.58
C VAL A 578 29.03 -67.48 9.49
N ILE A 579 29.63 -66.49 8.84
CA ILE A 579 30.64 -66.72 7.80
C ILE A 579 31.86 -67.44 8.38
N ARG A 580 32.40 -66.99 9.55
CA ARG A 580 33.56 -67.62 10.19
C ARG A 580 33.28 -69.04 10.59
N THR A 581 32.17 -69.32 11.27
CA THR A 581 31.81 -70.68 11.71
C THR A 581 31.63 -71.62 10.50
N THR A 582 31.14 -71.11 9.37
CA THR A 582 31.01 -71.89 8.14
C THR A 582 32.36 -72.15 7.52
N ASP A 583 33.30 -71.21 7.52
CA ASP A 583 34.68 -71.37 7.04
C ASP A 583 35.42 -72.38 7.91
N ASP A 584 35.32 -72.33 9.27
CA ASP A 584 35.87 -73.27 10.19
C ASP A 584 35.35 -74.69 9.92
N LEU A 585 34.04 -74.83 9.61
CA LEU A 585 33.45 -76.12 9.23
C LEU A 585 33.99 -76.63 7.91
N PHE A 586 34.24 -75.78 6.92
CA PHE A 586 34.87 -76.16 5.64
C PHE A 586 36.31 -76.65 5.88
N GLN A 587 37.11 -75.95 6.70
CA GLN A 587 38.47 -76.37 7.04
C GLN A 587 38.51 -77.70 7.72
N GLN A 588 37.57 -77.93 8.67
CA GLN A 588 37.44 -79.27 9.36
C GLN A 588 37.08 -80.39 8.37
N LEU A 589 36.15 -80.11 7.42
CA LEU A 589 35.80 -81.04 6.36
C LEU A 589 36.96 -81.35 5.43
N LEU A 590 37.77 -80.41 5.12
CA LEU A 590 38.97 -80.55 4.26
C LEU A 590 40.05 -81.39 5.03
N SER A 591 40.15 -81.22 6.33
CA SER A 591 41.08 -82.02 7.17
C SER A 591 40.64 -83.46 7.34
N LEU A 592 39.34 -83.77 7.31
CA LEU A 592 38.78 -85.13 7.40
C LEU A 592 38.84 -85.90 6.07
N GLY A 593 39.06 -85.18 4.95
CA GLY A 593 39.16 -85.76 3.62
C GLY A 593 40.59 -86.05 3.13
N ARG A 594 41.59 -85.93 4.05
CA ARG A 594 43.00 -86.30 3.77
C ARG A 594 43.33 -87.64 4.39
#